data_3b088dfdf31a7e34136cd221948c2203
#
_entry.id   3b088dfdf31a7e34136cd221948c2203
#
_cell.length_a   1.000
_cell.length_b   1.000
_cell.length_c   1.000
_cell.angle_alpha   90.00
_cell.angle_beta   90.00
_cell.angle_gamma   90.00
#
_symmetry.space_group_name_H-M   'P 1'
#
loop_
_entity.id
_entity.type
_entity.pdbx_description
1 polymer ?
#
loop_
_entity_poly.entity_id
_entity_poly.type
_entity_poly.pdbx_seq_one_letter_code
_entity_poly.pdbx_strand_id
1 'polypeptide(L)'
;MLALLQLAWLGWLLTFPVALDSDDALNFAHGVTRFSVLEFSPHFPGYPAFIWLTRLINLAVDDPARAVQWASLLGSSLLAPLAALLAVKLWQRPSLLAPVWLLVLALPLTPTLALSGLSDGSALAAWLGTLLALQQRRIALAGLLLGLMLALRPSYFVLALLPLWLGMAQKETRIRFVLPIALVGLTSLLFVWQADGWAYFSEGRRFTDGHFTLWGNTAAAHGDRLLSWARTFNDQLTPLWPPLMGALLVLPLWQRAKKHTATLPPLWTIYWLALLLWTLFGQNPDNPRHLAPITLLGVVLLAGWLPRRGEWVVAVAGLLLLGVTFTLPRPPAMVQAARLAEKSCPALVTQWGVRLLRENTSLGVTDGWYKGDSTLALSRGACRLSRRRIAASEMPTAVRQHWFAPRFAAEPGLWLAIPSPQTPHRESDKKHRKSTKISQSN
;
A
#
# COMPACT_ATOMS: atom_id res chain seq x y z
N MET A 1 -4.65 6.02 -29.31
CA MET A 1 -3.38 6.38 -28.65
C MET A 1 -3.38 6.04 -27.15
N LEU A 2 -4.31 6.57 -26.29
CA LEU A 2 -4.32 6.25 -24.83
C LEU A 2 -4.43 4.76 -24.55
N ALA A 3 -5.29 4.03 -25.26
CA ALA A 3 -5.42 2.57 -25.12
C ALA A 3 -4.11 1.83 -25.45
N LEU A 4 -3.38 2.25 -26.46
CA LEU A 4 -2.08 1.66 -26.81
C LEU A 4 -1.02 1.94 -25.74
N LEU A 5 -1.00 3.15 -25.18
CA LEU A 5 -0.13 3.49 -24.04
C LEU A 5 -0.48 2.67 -22.80
N GLN A 6 -1.77 2.46 -22.55
CA GLN A 6 -2.24 1.60 -21.46
C GLN A 6 -1.80 0.14 -21.64
N LEU A 7 -1.91 -0.39 -22.86
CA LEU A 7 -1.45 -1.74 -23.20
C LEU A 7 0.08 -1.87 -23.08
N ALA A 8 0.83 -0.87 -23.53
CA ALA A 8 2.28 -0.83 -23.38
C ALA A 8 2.69 -0.79 -21.90
N TRP A 9 1.99 0.01 -21.08
CA TRP A 9 2.19 0.07 -19.63
C TRP A 9 1.88 -1.26 -18.97
N LEU A 10 0.79 -1.94 -19.33
CA LEU A 10 0.47 -3.29 -18.84
C LEU A 10 1.53 -4.30 -19.25
N GLY A 11 1.93 -4.29 -20.54
CA GLY A 11 2.99 -5.15 -21.05
C GLY A 11 4.30 -4.97 -20.29
N TRP A 12 4.66 -3.72 -20.00
CA TRP A 12 5.84 -3.43 -19.16
C TRP A 12 5.72 -4.00 -17.75
N LEU A 13 4.57 -3.85 -17.07
CA LEU A 13 4.39 -4.41 -15.73
C LEU A 13 4.43 -5.94 -15.72
N LEU A 14 3.96 -6.59 -16.77
CA LEU A 14 4.02 -8.05 -16.91
C LEU A 14 5.45 -8.57 -17.08
N THR A 15 6.45 -7.71 -17.40
CA THR A 15 7.87 -8.11 -17.45
C THR A 15 8.52 -8.24 -16.07
N PHE A 16 7.88 -7.70 -15.02
CA PHE A 16 8.40 -7.82 -13.66
C PHE A 16 8.21 -9.24 -13.13
N PRO A 17 9.19 -9.77 -12.37
CA PRO A 17 9.07 -11.10 -11.80
C PRO A 17 7.89 -11.16 -10.81
N VAL A 18 7.16 -12.25 -10.84
CA VAL A 18 6.14 -12.55 -9.85
C VAL A 18 6.82 -12.73 -8.50
N ALA A 19 6.48 -11.86 -7.55
CA ALA A 19 7.04 -11.93 -6.21
C ALA A 19 6.16 -11.17 -5.23
N LEU A 20 5.87 -11.78 -4.10
CA LEU A 20 5.19 -11.15 -2.99
C LEU A 20 6.20 -10.31 -2.19
N ASP A 21 5.79 -9.16 -1.67
CA ASP A 21 6.66 -8.21 -0.96
C ASP A 21 6.20 -7.87 0.46
N SER A 22 5.07 -8.47 0.89
CA SER A 22 4.45 -8.20 2.18
C SER A 22 3.72 -9.43 2.74
N ASP A 23 3.56 -9.46 4.06
CA ASP A 23 2.79 -10.50 4.76
C ASP A 23 1.32 -10.48 4.33
N ASP A 24 0.74 -9.28 4.05
CA ASP A 24 -0.63 -9.16 3.55
C ASP A 24 -0.79 -9.87 2.20
N ALA A 25 0.15 -9.66 1.26
CA ALA A 25 0.10 -10.31 -0.05
C ALA A 25 0.25 -11.84 0.06
N LEU A 26 1.12 -12.31 0.96
CA LEU A 26 1.25 -13.74 1.27
C LEU A 26 -0.04 -14.31 1.85
N ASN A 27 -0.65 -13.60 2.80
CA ASN A 27 -1.92 -14.00 3.41
C ASN A 27 -3.04 -14.11 2.36
N PHE A 28 -3.07 -13.22 1.37
CA PHE A 28 -4.00 -13.34 0.25
C PHE A 28 -3.69 -14.55 -0.63
N ALA A 29 -2.43 -14.82 -0.93
CA ALA A 29 -2.04 -16.01 -1.70
C ALA A 29 -2.46 -17.31 -1.00
N HIS A 30 -2.30 -17.41 0.32
CA HIS A 30 -2.82 -18.52 1.12
C HIS A 30 -4.35 -18.61 1.04
N GLY A 31 -5.07 -17.46 1.09
CA GLY A 31 -6.51 -17.42 0.96
C GLY A 31 -7.05 -17.90 -0.39
N VAL A 32 -6.23 -17.89 -1.44
CA VAL A 32 -6.59 -18.48 -2.74
C VAL A 32 -6.80 -19.98 -2.60
N THR A 33 -5.89 -20.67 -1.93
CA THR A 33 -5.95 -22.12 -1.73
C THR A 33 -6.90 -22.49 -0.60
N ARG A 34 -6.72 -21.89 0.56
CA ARG A 34 -7.52 -22.14 1.75
C ARG A 34 -7.90 -20.84 2.44
N PHE A 35 -9.18 -20.49 2.38
CA PHE A 35 -9.68 -19.31 3.07
C PHE A 35 -9.97 -19.66 4.54
N SER A 36 -9.36 -18.88 5.46
CA SER A 36 -9.73 -18.84 6.88
C SER A 36 -9.14 -17.60 7.53
N VAL A 37 -9.99 -16.78 8.13
CA VAL A 37 -9.57 -15.60 8.88
C VAL A 37 -8.81 -15.99 10.15
N LEU A 38 -9.15 -17.15 10.73
CA LEU A 38 -8.50 -17.71 11.92
C LEU A 38 -7.03 -18.08 11.66
N GLU A 39 -6.72 -18.48 10.42
CA GLU A 39 -5.37 -18.88 9.99
C GLU A 39 -4.61 -17.72 9.33
N PHE A 40 -5.14 -16.50 9.35
CA PHE A 40 -4.60 -15.37 8.59
C PHE A 40 -4.47 -15.64 7.08
N SER A 41 -5.44 -16.33 6.51
CA SER A 41 -5.53 -16.71 5.10
C SER A 41 -6.82 -16.18 4.44
N PRO A 42 -6.99 -14.87 4.30
CA PRO A 42 -6.21 -13.74 4.82
C PRO A 42 -6.64 -13.34 6.25
N HIS A 43 -5.95 -12.35 6.84
CA HIS A 43 -6.34 -11.77 8.12
C HIS A 43 -7.74 -11.12 8.08
N PHE A 44 -8.34 -10.89 9.27
CA PHE A 44 -9.60 -10.18 9.38
C PHE A 44 -9.55 -8.81 8.63
N PRO A 45 -10.58 -8.40 7.88
CA PRO A 45 -11.92 -9.00 7.77
C PRO A 45 -12.13 -10.00 6.61
N GLY A 46 -11.09 -10.57 6.02
CA GLY A 46 -11.17 -11.68 5.07
C GLY A 46 -11.22 -11.29 3.59
N TYR A 47 -11.59 -10.07 3.24
CA TYR A 47 -11.59 -9.54 1.85
C TYR A 47 -12.27 -10.46 0.80
N PRO A 48 -13.52 -10.89 1.03
CA PRO A 48 -14.12 -12.01 0.28
C PRO A 48 -14.17 -11.79 -1.24
N ALA A 49 -14.49 -10.57 -1.70
CA ALA A 49 -14.54 -10.29 -3.14
C ALA A 49 -13.14 -10.33 -3.78
N PHE A 50 -12.08 -9.97 -3.05
CA PHE A 50 -10.71 -10.08 -3.57
C PHE A 50 -10.29 -11.53 -3.66
N ILE A 51 -10.59 -12.36 -2.66
CA ILE A 51 -10.32 -13.80 -2.70
C ILE A 51 -11.08 -14.48 -3.85
N TRP A 52 -12.33 -14.11 -4.09
CA TRP A 52 -13.07 -14.64 -5.23
C TRP A 52 -12.43 -14.27 -6.57
N LEU A 53 -12.04 -12.99 -6.72
CA LEU A 53 -11.34 -12.53 -7.93
C LEU A 53 -10.02 -13.30 -8.13
N THR A 54 -9.23 -13.45 -7.08
CA THR A 54 -7.95 -14.17 -7.16
C THR A 54 -8.13 -15.66 -7.43
N ARG A 55 -9.13 -16.31 -6.84
CA ARG A 55 -9.48 -17.71 -7.15
C ARG A 55 -9.90 -17.88 -8.60
N LEU A 56 -10.71 -16.97 -9.13
CA LEU A 56 -11.11 -17.00 -10.54
C LEU A 56 -9.89 -16.89 -11.48
N ILE A 57 -8.97 -15.98 -11.18
CA ILE A 57 -7.72 -15.85 -11.94
C ILE A 57 -6.86 -17.11 -11.77
N ASN A 58 -6.82 -17.68 -10.58
CA ASN A 58 -6.01 -18.88 -10.30
C ASN A 58 -6.47 -20.11 -11.08
N LEU A 59 -7.73 -20.19 -11.50
CA LEU A 59 -8.20 -21.24 -12.42
C LEU A 59 -7.44 -21.24 -13.75
N ALA A 60 -6.90 -20.09 -14.17
CA ALA A 60 -6.18 -19.96 -15.42
C ALA A 60 -4.65 -20.01 -15.25
N VAL A 61 -4.11 -19.61 -14.09
CA VAL A 61 -2.65 -19.45 -13.90
C VAL A 61 -2.02 -20.50 -13.00
N ASP A 62 -2.84 -21.19 -12.19
CA ASP A 62 -2.44 -22.24 -11.25
C ASP A 62 -1.23 -21.86 -10.36
N ASP A 63 -1.20 -20.61 -9.92
CA ASP A 63 -0.15 -20.01 -9.08
C ASP A 63 -0.78 -18.93 -8.21
N PRO A 64 -1.01 -19.18 -6.91
CA PRO A 64 -1.66 -18.22 -6.00
C PRO A 64 -0.94 -16.87 -5.90
N ALA A 65 0.39 -16.85 -5.92
CA ALA A 65 1.17 -15.60 -5.87
C ALA A 65 0.94 -14.76 -7.13
N ARG A 66 0.94 -15.41 -8.29
CA ARG A 66 0.63 -14.77 -9.57
C ARG A 66 -0.83 -14.32 -9.63
N ALA A 67 -1.75 -15.12 -9.13
CA ALA A 67 -3.18 -14.78 -9.13
C ALA A 67 -3.46 -13.50 -8.32
N VAL A 68 -2.88 -13.33 -7.13
CA VAL A 68 -3.06 -12.10 -6.33
C VAL A 68 -2.38 -10.91 -7.00
N GLN A 69 -1.22 -11.08 -7.60
CA GLN A 69 -0.55 -10.01 -8.33
C GLN A 69 -1.35 -9.58 -9.57
N TRP A 70 -1.91 -10.52 -10.33
CA TRP A 70 -2.74 -10.20 -11.50
C TRP A 70 -4.08 -9.57 -11.12
N ALA A 71 -4.68 -9.94 -9.99
CA ALA A 71 -5.86 -9.27 -9.46
C ALA A 71 -5.59 -7.80 -9.11
N SER A 72 -4.43 -7.51 -8.51
CA SER A 72 -3.98 -6.15 -8.24
C SER A 72 -3.69 -5.38 -9.51
N LEU A 73 -3.02 -6.02 -10.50
CA LEU A 73 -2.71 -5.43 -11.81
C LEU A 73 -4.00 -5.08 -12.57
N LEU A 74 -4.97 -6.00 -12.61
CA LEU A 74 -6.25 -5.78 -13.26
C LEU A 74 -7.00 -4.59 -12.64
N GLY A 75 -7.12 -4.56 -11.31
CA GLY A 75 -7.77 -3.45 -10.62
C GLY A 75 -7.06 -2.12 -10.85
N SER A 76 -5.73 -2.11 -10.69
CA SER A 76 -4.94 -0.88 -10.85
C SER A 76 -4.91 -0.36 -12.28
N SER A 77 -5.03 -1.22 -13.28
CA SER A 77 -5.13 -0.84 -14.69
C SER A 77 -6.36 0.00 -15.00
N LEU A 78 -7.41 -0.13 -14.20
CA LEU A 78 -8.66 0.63 -14.37
C LEU A 78 -8.60 2.02 -13.71
N LEU A 79 -7.59 2.34 -12.88
CA LEU A 79 -7.54 3.60 -12.15
C LEU A 79 -7.45 4.82 -13.08
N ALA A 80 -6.54 4.77 -14.05
CA ALA A 80 -6.35 5.89 -14.98
C ALA A 80 -7.59 6.15 -15.87
N PRO A 81 -8.17 5.17 -16.57
CA PRO A 81 -9.38 5.40 -17.35
C PRO A 81 -10.58 5.85 -16.51
N LEU A 82 -10.79 5.26 -15.33
CA LEU A 82 -11.92 5.64 -14.48
C LEU A 82 -11.76 7.05 -13.90
N ALA A 83 -10.59 7.42 -13.44
CA ALA A 83 -10.31 8.77 -12.95
C ALA A 83 -10.49 9.82 -14.07
N ALA A 84 -9.98 9.53 -15.28
CA ALA A 84 -10.12 10.41 -16.43
C ALA A 84 -11.58 10.57 -16.86
N LEU A 85 -12.35 9.47 -16.95
CA LEU A 85 -13.78 9.51 -17.27
C LEU A 85 -14.58 10.25 -16.20
N LEU A 86 -14.24 10.05 -14.91
CA LEU A 86 -14.86 10.79 -13.81
C LEU A 86 -14.58 12.29 -13.91
N ALA A 87 -13.34 12.69 -14.20
CA ALA A 87 -12.99 14.10 -14.41
C ALA A 87 -13.75 14.71 -15.59
N VAL A 88 -13.78 14.03 -16.74
CA VAL A 88 -14.57 14.45 -17.91
C VAL A 88 -16.04 14.66 -17.54
N LYS A 89 -16.62 13.69 -16.81
CA LYS A 89 -18.04 13.73 -16.46
C LYS A 89 -18.37 14.79 -15.41
N LEU A 90 -17.50 14.93 -14.39
CA LEU A 90 -17.68 15.91 -13.32
C LEU A 90 -17.57 17.35 -13.82
N TRP A 91 -16.61 17.62 -14.70
CA TRP A 91 -16.32 18.95 -15.21
C TRP A 91 -16.96 19.27 -16.57
N GLN A 92 -17.65 18.31 -17.18
CA GLN A 92 -18.26 18.40 -18.52
C GLN A 92 -17.23 18.88 -19.58
N ARG A 93 -15.98 18.35 -19.50
CA ARG A 93 -14.86 18.74 -20.36
C ARG A 93 -14.15 17.53 -20.93
N PRO A 94 -14.49 17.11 -22.19
CA PRO A 94 -13.86 15.93 -22.83
C PRO A 94 -12.35 16.04 -22.99
N SER A 95 -11.81 17.26 -23.11
CA SER A 95 -10.37 17.54 -23.22
C SER A 95 -9.55 17.10 -22.00
N LEU A 96 -10.18 16.89 -20.84
CA LEU A 96 -9.53 16.38 -19.63
C LEU A 96 -9.17 14.89 -19.67
N LEU A 97 -9.68 14.14 -20.67
CA LEU A 97 -9.46 12.69 -20.75
C LEU A 97 -7.97 12.34 -20.78
N ALA A 98 -7.21 12.93 -21.70
CA ALA A 98 -5.80 12.60 -21.87
C ALA A 98 -4.92 13.10 -20.70
N PRO A 99 -5.00 14.35 -20.24
CA PRO A 99 -4.16 14.83 -19.14
C PRO A 99 -4.37 14.04 -17.86
N VAL A 100 -5.62 13.74 -17.48
CA VAL A 100 -5.89 12.97 -16.25
C VAL A 100 -5.43 11.52 -16.38
N TRP A 101 -5.69 10.88 -17.54
CA TRP A 101 -5.24 9.50 -17.78
C TRP A 101 -3.73 9.37 -17.67
N LEU A 102 -2.98 10.22 -18.40
CA LEU A 102 -1.52 10.18 -18.42
C LEU A 102 -0.93 10.51 -17.05
N LEU A 103 -1.51 11.49 -16.35
CA LEU A 103 -1.04 11.85 -15.01
C LEU A 103 -1.22 10.71 -14.01
N VAL A 104 -2.38 10.01 -14.04
CA VAL A 104 -2.61 8.87 -13.13
C VAL A 104 -1.69 7.70 -13.46
N LEU A 105 -1.44 7.41 -14.74
CA LEU A 105 -0.46 6.38 -15.13
C LEU A 105 0.96 6.73 -14.67
N ALA A 106 1.32 8.02 -14.69
CA ALA A 106 2.64 8.51 -14.31
C ALA A 106 2.85 8.57 -12.80
N LEU A 107 1.80 8.48 -11.98
CA LEU A 107 1.96 8.43 -10.53
C LEU A 107 2.72 7.17 -10.11
N PRO A 108 3.80 7.29 -9.31
CA PRO A 108 4.54 6.12 -8.81
C PRO A 108 3.68 5.13 -8.00
N LEU A 109 2.58 5.61 -7.41
CA LEU A 109 1.60 4.76 -6.72
C LEU A 109 0.91 3.77 -7.65
N THR A 110 0.65 4.12 -8.91
CA THR A 110 -0.13 3.27 -9.81
C THR A 110 0.58 1.93 -10.12
N PRO A 111 1.85 1.90 -10.55
CA PRO A 111 2.58 0.65 -10.71
C PRO A 111 2.86 -0.07 -9.38
N THR A 112 3.05 0.68 -8.28
CA THR A 112 3.19 0.09 -6.94
C THR A 112 1.96 -0.70 -6.55
N LEU A 113 0.76 -0.12 -6.69
CA LEU A 113 -0.50 -0.81 -6.43
C LEU A 113 -0.69 -2.01 -7.36
N ALA A 114 -0.30 -1.87 -8.63
CA ALA A 114 -0.46 -2.91 -9.64
C ALA A 114 0.34 -4.19 -9.33
N LEU A 115 1.56 -4.05 -8.79
CA LEU A 115 2.43 -5.19 -8.48
C LEU A 115 2.43 -5.59 -6.99
N SER A 116 1.55 -5.00 -6.17
CA SER A 116 1.54 -5.22 -4.71
C SER A 116 1.01 -6.59 -4.28
N GLY A 117 0.19 -7.25 -5.09
CA GLY A 117 -0.57 -8.43 -4.67
C GLY A 117 -1.68 -8.11 -3.65
N LEU A 118 -2.13 -6.85 -3.57
CA LEU A 118 -3.10 -6.38 -2.58
C LEU A 118 -4.43 -5.95 -3.22
N SER A 119 -5.47 -5.88 -2.42
CA SER A 119 -6.83 -5.52 -2.86
C SER A 119 -7.04 -4.03 -3.16
N ASP A 120 -6.06 -3.17 -2.85
CA ASP A 120 -6.17 -1.71 -2.94
C ASP A 120 -6.57 -1.22 -4.34
N GLY A 121 -5.85 -1.67 -5.37
CA GLY A 121 -6.12 -1.27 -6.76
C GLY A 121 -7.53 -1.62 -7.21
N SER A 122 -7.98 -2.85 -6.95
CA SER A 122 -9.32 -3.33 -7.29
C SER A 122 -10.42 -2.57 -6.53
N ALA A 123 -10.21 -2.30 -5.24
CA ALA A 123 -11.15 -1.55 -4.43
C ALA A 123 -11.26 -0.07 -4.87
N LEU A 124 -10.14 0.57 -5.20
CA LEU A 124 -10.12 1.94 -5.73
C LEU A 124 -10.77 2.03 -7.11
N ALA A 125 -10.58 1.03 -7.96
CA ALA A 125 -11.29 0.97 -9.25
C ALA A 125 -12.80 0.87 -9.06
N ALA A 126 -13.27 0.00 -8.15
CA ALA A 126 -14.69 -0.11 -7.81
C ALA A 126 -15.23 1.20 -7.22
N TRP A 127 -14.46 1.90 -6.38
CA TRP A 127 -14.81 3.22 -5.85
C TRP A 127 -14.95 4.30 -6.93
N LEU A 128 -13.95 4.46 -7.79
CA LEU A 128 -14.01 5.40 -8.91
C LEU A 128 -15.15 5.07 -9.86
N GLY A 129 -15.35 3.78 -10.13
CA GLY A 129 -16.49 3.27 -10.90
C GLY A 129 -17.84 3.61 -10.27
N THR A 130 -17.95 3.52 -8.94
CA THR A 130 -19.15 3.93 -8.19
C THR A 130 -19.44 5.42 -8.40
N LEU A 131 -18.44 6.28 -8.20
CA LEU A 131 -18.58 7.72 -8.39
C LEU A 131 -18.98 8.06 -9.84
N LEU A 132 -18.35 7.42 -10.81
CA LEU A 132 -18.68 7.59 -12.22
C LEU A 132 -20.10 7.11 -12.55
N ALA A 133 -20.51 5.95 -12.04
CA ALA A 133 -21.86 5.40 -12.24
C ALA A 133 -22.95 6.33 -11.65
N LEU A 134 -22.70 6.92 -10.48
CA LEU A 134 -23.59 7.92 -9.88
C LEU A 134 -23.71 9.17 -10.77
N GLN A 135 -22.58 9.67 -11.31
CA GLN A 135 -22.58 10.80 -12.25
C GLN A 135 -23.31 10.48 -13.57
N GLN A 136 -23.37 9.22 -13.94
CA GLN A 136 -24.12 8.72 -15.11
C GLN A 136 -25.56 8.31 -14.80
N ARG A 137 -26.03 8.47 -13.56
CA ARG A 137 -27.35 8.02 -13.07
C ARG A 137 -27.58 6.50 -13.22
N ARG A 138 -26.52 5.70 -13.25
CA ARG A 138 -26.57 4.22 -13.29
C ARG A 138 -26.61 3.68 -11.86
N ILE A 139 -27.73 3.90 -11.19
CA ILE A 139 -27.86 3.75 -9.74
C ILE A 139 -27.60 2.33 -9.25
N ALA A 140 -28.19 1.30 -9.92
CA ALA A 140 -27.96 -0.10 -9.53
C ALA A 140 -26.49 -0.52 -9.70
N LEU A 141 -25.83 -0.08 -10.79
CA LEU A 141 -24.40 -0.31 -11.00
C LEU A 141 -23.56 0.37 -9.93
N ALA A 142 -23.93 1.59 -9.54
CA ALA A 142 -23.23 2.30 -8.46
C ALA A 142 -23.33 1.55 -7.13
N GLY A 143 -24.53 1.02 -6.80
CA GLY A 143 -24.73 0.19 -5.62
C GLY A 143 -23.89 -1.10 -5.66
N LEU A 144 -23.86 -1.79 -6.81
CA LEU A 144 -23.06 -3.00 -7.00
C LEU A 144 -21.56 -2.72 -6.80
N LEU A 145 -21.04 -1.68 -7.46
CA LEU A 145 -19.62 -1.32 -7.36
C LEU A 145 -19.24 -0.86 -5.95
N LEU A 146 -20.15 -0.17 -5.23
CA LEU A 146 -19.92 0.20 -3.84
C LEU A 146 -19.88 -1.03 -2.92
N GLY A 147 -20.80 -1.97 -3.10
CA GLY A 147 -20.77 -3.24 -2.38
C GLY A 147 -19.49 -4.02 -2.64
N LEU A 148 -19.08 -4.11 -3.92
CA LEU A 148 -17.81 -4.74 -4.29
C LEU A 148 -16.60 -4.03 -3.70
N MET A 149 -16.54 -2.69 -3.68
CA MET A 149 -15.47 -1.93 -3.03
C MET A 149 -15.33 -2.33 -1.57
N LEU A 150 -16.44 -2.37 -0.83
CA LEU A 150 -16.45 -2.76 0.59
C LEU A 150 -16.07 -4.23 0.80
N ALA A 151 -16.47 -5.14 -0.09
CA ALA A 151 -16.10 -6.55 -0.03
C ALA A 151 -14.66 -6.82 -0.50
N LEU A 152 -14.11 -5.99 -1.39
CA LEU A 152 -12.71 -6.01 -1.80
C LEU A 152 -11.78 -5.48 -0.70
N ARG A 153 -12.20 -4.40 -0.01
CA ARG A 153 -11.40 -3.76 1.04
C ARG A 153 -12.29 -3.06 2.07
N PRO A 154 -12.76 -3.79 3.10
CA PRO A 154 -13.67 -3.22 4.11
C PRO A 154 -13.12 -2.00 4.85
N SER A 155 -11.80 -1.90 5.03
CA SER A 155 -11.15 -0.73 5.65
C SER A 155 -11.35 0.58 4.88
N TYR A 156 -11.82 0.52 3.62
CA TYR A 156 -12.16 1.69 2.80
C TYR A 156 -13.60 2.21 3.03
N PHE A 157 -14.24 1.84 4.15
CA PHE A 157 -15.61 2.28 4.48
C PHE A 157 -15.79 3.81 4.44
N VAL A 158 -14.75 4.59 4.75
CA VAL A 158 -14.79 6.06 4.68
C VAL A 158 -14.99 6.56 3.23
N LEU A 159 -14.50 5.79 2.23
CA LEU A 159 -14.73 6.11 0.83
C LEU A 159 -16.20 5.94 0.42
N ALA A 160 -17.00 5.22 1.21
CA ALA A 160 -18.42 5.05 0.96
C ALA A 160 -19.27 6.29 1.31
N LEU A 161 -18.76 7.23 2.11
CA LEU A 161 -19.56 8.37 2.63
C LEU A 161 -20.25 9.19 1.54
N LEU A 162 -19.50 9.69 0.55
CA LEU A 162 -20.10 10.45 -0.55
C LEU A 162 -20.99 9.59 -1.46
N PRO A 163 -20.57 8.39 -1.91
CA PRO A 163 -21.44 7.51 -2.66
C PRO A 163 -22.76 7.19 -1.95
N LEU A 164 -22.73 6.88 -0.66
CA LEU A 164 -23.94 6.63 0.14
C LEU A 164 -24.85 7.86 0.19
N TRP A 165 -24.26 9.04 0.47
CA TRP A 165 -25.01 10.29 0.47
C TRP A 165 -25.73 10.52 -0.87
N LEU A 166 -25.00 10.43 -1.99
CA LEU A 166 -25.55 10.66 -3.33
C LEU A 166 -26.57 9.60 -3.74
N GLY A 167 -26.30 8.32 -3.45
CA GLY A 167 -27.17 7.20 -3.80
C GLY A 167 -28.46 7.15 -2.98
N MET A 168 -28.44 7.67 -1.75
CA MET A 168 -29.60 7.71 -0.86
C MET A 168 -30.43 9.00 -0.98
N ALA A 169 -29.93 10.02 -1.67
CA ALA A 169 -30.60 11.31 -1.78
C ALA A 169 -31.97 11.25 -2.49
N GLN A 170 -32.13 10.35 -3.46
CA GLN A 170 -33.36 10.22 -4.25
C GLN A 170 -34.19 9.03 -3.77
N LYS A 171 -35.37 9.28 -3.20
CA LYS A 171 -36.23 8.23 -2.61
C LYS A 171 -36.61 7.15 -3.63
N GLU A 172 -36.90 7.53 -4.88
CA GLU A 172 -37.39 6.66 -5.95
C GLU A 172 -36.35 5.64 -6.43
N THR A 173 -35.06 5.95 -6.28
CA THR A 173 -33.97 5.09 -6.72
C THR A 173 -33.24 4.40 -5.58
N ARG A 174 -33.57 4.72 -4.34
CA ARG A 174 -32.86 4.26 -3.13
C ARG A 174 -32.78 2.73 -3.05
N ILE A 175 -33.89 2.02 -3.31
CA ILE A 175 -33.88 0.56 -3.28
C ILE A 175 -32.97 -0.04 -4.36
N ARG A 176 -32.93 0.57 -5.56
CA ARG A 176 -32.06 0.14 -6.66
C ARG A 176 -30.58 0.34 -6.33
N PHE A 177 -30.27 1.27 -5.43
CA PHE A 177 -28.92 1.49 -4.94
C PHE A 177 -28.55 0.52 -3.81
N VAL A 178 -29.42 0.36 -2.81
CA VAL A 178 -29.15 -0.41 -1.60
C VAL A 178 -29.17 -1.92 -1.84
N LEU A 179 -30.10 -2.41 -2.69
CA LEU A 179 -30.25 -3.85 -2.92
C LEU A 179 -28.96 -4.52 -3.42
N PRO A 180 -28.25 -4.01 -4.43
CA PRO A 180 -26.97 -4.60 -4.83
C PRO A 180 -25.91 -4.57 -3.74
N ILE A 181 -25.84 -3.50 -2.93
CA ILE A 181 -24.92 -3.43 -1.77
C ILE A 181 -25.25 -4.56 -0.79
N ALA A 182 -26.52 -4.70 -0.44
CA ALA A 182 -26.98 -5.73 0.50
C ALA A 182 -26.71 -7.15 -0.03
N LEU A 183 -26.93 -7.40 -1.31
CA LEU A 183 -26.63 -8.70 -1.94
C LEU A 183 -25.15 -9.03 -1.89
N VAL A 184 -24.26 -8.10 -2.23
CA VAL A 184 -22.80 -8.30 -2.11
C VAL A 184 -22.41 -8.50 -0.65
N GLY A 185 -22.96 -7.71 0.27
CA GLY A 185 -22.70 -7.87 1.70
C GLY A 185 -23.14 -9.22 2.24
N LEU A 186 -24.35 -9.67 1.88
CA LEU A 186 -24.86 -10.97 2.29
C LEU A 186 -24.04 -12.14 1.73
N THR A 187 -23.71 -12.11 0.44
CA THR A 187 -22.87 -13.16 -0.17
C THR A 187 -21.49 -13.19 0.44
N SER A 188 -20.91 -12.02 0.75
CA SER A 188 -19.62 -11.92 1.46
C SER A 188 -19.69 -12.51 2.86
N LEU A 189 -20.76 -12.18 3.61
CA LEU A 189 -20.97 -12.71 4.95
C LEU A 189 -21.18 -14.22 4.95
N LEU A 190 -21.98 -14.74 4.02
CA LEU A 190 -22.19 -16.18 3.85
C LEU A 190 -20.88 -16.90 3.52
N PHE A 191 -20.03 -16.31 2.67
CA PHE A 191 -18.75 -16.90 2.32
C PHE A 191 -17.81 -17.01 3.54
N VAL A 192 -17.65 -15.94 4.32
CA VAL A 192 -16.77 -15.97 5.50
C VAL A 192 -17.36 -16.85 6.60
N TRP A 193 -18.68 -16.85 6.77
CA TRP A 193 -19.36 -17.69 7.76
C TRP A 193 -19.30 -19.18 7.40
N GLN A 194 -19.39 -19.52 6.12
CA GLN A 194 -19.22 -20.89 5.66
C GLN A 194 -17.82 -21.45 5.94
N ALA A 195 -16.80 -20.58 5.91
CA ALA A 195 -15.42 -20.97 6.18
C ALA A 195 -15.11 -21.11 7.68
N ASP A 196 -15.45 -20.09 8.47
CA ASP A 196 -15.02 -19.96 9.87
C ASP A 196 -16.19 -19.96 10.89
N GLY A 197 -17.43 -20.01 10.43
CA GLY A 197 -18.61 -20.02 11.29
C GLY A 197 -18.69 -18.82 12.23
N TRP A 198 -19.16 -19.05 13.45
CA TRP A 198 -19.24 -18.03 14.49
C TRP A 198 -17.89 -17.54 14.99
N ALA A 199 -16.83 -18.34 14.82
CA ALA A 199 -15.49 -17.97 15.19
C ALA A 199 -14.97 -16.74 14.42
N TYR A 200 -15.48 -16.46 13.22
CA TYR A 200 -15.21 -15.25 12.48
C TYR A 200 -15.49 -13.96 13.30
N PHE A 201 -16.60 -13.91 14.02
CA PHE A 201 -16.97 -12.72 14.80
C PHE A 201 -16.10 -12.55 16.05
N SER A 202 -15.76 -13.66 16.74
CA SER A 202 -14.85 -13.60 17.89
C SER A 202 -13.44 -13.22 17.48
N GLU A 203 -12.96 -13.75 16.36
CA GLU A 203 -11.66 -13.35 15.78
C GLU A 203 -11.67 -11.89 15.33
N GLY A 204 -12.75 -11.43 14.73
CA GLY A 204 -12.92 -10.04 14.34
C GLY A 204 -12.78 -9.08 15.51
N ARG A 205 -13.38 -9.41 16.66
CA ARG A 205 -13.21 -8.64 17.90
C ARG A 205 -11.77 -8.69 18.39
N ARG A 206 -11.19 -9.87 18.51
CA ARG A 206 -9.80 -10.08 18.94
C ARG A 206 -8.80 -9.32 18.06
N PHE A 207 -8.96 -9.42 16.74
CA PHE A 207 -8.11 -8.72 15.77
C PHE A 207 -8.23 -7.20 15.91
N THR A 208 -9.46 -6.69 16.04
CA THR A 208 -9.69 -5.25 16.15
C THR A 208 -9.09 -4.69 17.44
N ASP A 209 -9.35 -5.34 18.58
CA ASP A 209 -8.80 -4.95 19.87
C ASP A 209 -7.26 -5.05 19.88
N GLY A 210 -6.69 -6.14 19.34
CA GLY A 210 -5.25 -6.34 19.21
C GLY A 210 -4.61 -5.34 18.23
N HIS A 211 -5.27 -5.04 17.12
CA HIS A 211 -4.77 -4.08 16.15
C HIS A 211 -4.66 -2.67 16.76
N PHE A 212 -5.69 -2.23 17.49
CA PHE A 212 -5.64 -0.93 18.17
C PHE A 212 -4.68 -0.91 19.37
N THR A 213 -4.49 -2.02 20.05
CA THR A 213 -3.60 -2.12 21.22
C THR A 213 -2.13 -2.24 20.82
N LEU A 214 -1.81 -3.09 19.83
CA LEU A 214 -0.43 -3.39 19.41
C LEU A 214 0.08 -2.45 18.33
N TRP A 215 -0.76 -2.14 17.37
CA TRP A 215 -0.37 -1.34 16.22
C TRP A 215 -0.80 0.10 16.40
N GLY A 216 -1.83 0.32 17.21
CA GLY A 216 -2.47 1.59 17.45
C GLY A 216 -2.77 2.28 16.11
N ASN A 217 -2.94 3.54 16.15
CA ASN A 217 -2.67 4.36 14.99
C ASN A 217 -1.14 4.49 14.90
N THR A 218 -0.48 3.54 14.29
CA THR A 218 0.94 3.19 14.40
C THR A 218 1.93 4.34 14.35
N ALA A 219 1.55 5.47 13.80
CA ALA A 219 2.33 6.69 13.87
C ALA A 219 2.32 7.33 15.27
N ALA A 220 1.27 7.15 16.08
CA ALA A 220 1.20 7.72 17.43
C ALA A 220 2.12 7.00 18.42
N ALA A 221 2.42 5.73 18.16
CA ALA A 221 3.31 4.94 19.02
C ALA A 221 4.80 5.29 18.84
N HIS A 222 5.20 6.02 17.78
CA HIS A 222 6.59 6.17 17.38
C HIS A 222 7.04 7.62 17.08
N GLY A 223 6.28 8.63 17.49
CA GLY A 223 6.66 10.04 17.36
C GLY A 223 5.69 10.91 16.58
N ASP A 224 6.18 12.03 16.06
CA ASP A 224 5.37 13.04 15.36
C ASP A 224 4.77 12.46 14.07
N ARG A 225 3.46 12.29 14.09
CA ARG A 225 2.66 11.71 13.01
C ARG A 225 2.69 12.58 11.74
N LEU A 226 2.60 13.89 11.90
CA LEU A 226 2.65 14.80 10.77
C LEU A 226 4.01 14.78 10.09
N LEU A 227 5.09 14.71 10.87
CA LEU A 227 6.44 14.55 10.35
C LEU A 227 6.63 13.21 9.62
N SER A 228 6.02 12.14 10.12
CA SER A 228 6.04 10.84 9.45
C SER A 228 5.33 10.90 8.10
N TRP A 229 4.15 11.55 8.02
CA TRP A 229 3.47 11.79 6.75
C TRP A 229 4.28 12.69 5.81
N ALA A 230 4.86 13.78 6.33
CA ALA A 230 5.71 14.66 5.53
C ALA A 230 6.89 13.90 4.91
N ARG A 231 7.53 12.99 5.65
CA ARG A 231 8.58 12.11 5.12
C ARG A 231 8.02 11.17 4.05
N THR A 232 6.89 10.52 4.29
CA THR A 232 6.26 9.63 3.31
C THR A 232 5.87 10.39 2.03
N PHE A 233 5.35 11.59 2.14
CA PHE A 233 5.09 12.47 1.00
C PHE A 233 6.38 12.82 0.26
N ASN A 234 7.42 13.19 0.98
CA ASN A 234 8.70 13.57 0.38
C ASN A 234 9.41 12.38 -0.26
N ASP A 235 9.53 11.26 0.43
CA ASP A 235 10.39 10.15 0.03
C ASP A 235 9.76 9.27 -1.05
N GLN A 236 8.42 9.24 -1.14
CA GLN A 236 7.71 8.24 -1.93
C GLN A 236 6.82 8.79 -3.04
N LEU A 237 6.52 10.08 -3.04
CA LEU A 237 5.68 10.72 -4.05
C LEU A 237 6.34 11.96 -4.68
N THR A 238 7.60 12.23 -4.36
CA THR A 238 8.34 13.32 -4.96
C THR A 238 8.53 13.12 -6.45
N PRO A 239 8.59 14.19 -7.22
CA PRO A 239 8.46 15.60 -6.88
C PRO A 239 7.05 16.18 -7.03
N LEU A 240 6.06 15.37 -7.38
CA LEU A 240 4.73 15.84 -7.81
C LEU A 240 3.77 16.16 -6.65
N TRP A 241 3.96 15.52 -5.50
CA TRP A 241 3.01 15.65 -4.39
C TRP A 241 2.95 17.05 -3.77
N PRO A 242 4.07 17.68 -3.38
CA PRO A 242 4.01 19.00 -2.78
C PRO A 242 3.31 20.04 -3.67
N PRO A 243 3.62 20.16 -4.98
CA PRO A 243 2.91 21.10 -5.85
C PRO A 243 1.45 20.70 -6.07
N LEU A 244 1.10 19.42 -6.12
CA LEU A 244 -0.29 18.96 -6.23
C LEU A 244 -1.09 19.36 -5.00
N MET A 245 -0.59 19.10 -3.80
CA MET A 245 -1.25 19.49 -2.55
C MET A 245 -1.32 21.00 -2.38
N GLY A 246 -0.25 21.71 -2.70
CA GLY A 246 -0.24 23.18 -2.69
C GLY A 246 -1.28 23.75 -3.65
N ALA A 247 -1.38 23.20 -4.85
CA ALA A 247 -2.38 23.61 -5.83
C ALA A 247 -3.81 23.35 -5.33
N LEU A 248 -4.09 22.19 -4.70
CA LEU A 248 -5.41 21.88 -4.13
C LEU A 248 -5.83 22.86 -3.02
N LEU A 249 -4.87 23.36 -2.26
CA LEU A 249 -5.14 24.30 -1.17
C LEU A 249 -5.25 25.75 -1.66
N VAL A 250 -4.37 26.16 -2.58
CA VAL A 250 -4.24 27.58 -2.99
C VAL A 250 -5.15 27.95 -4.15
N LEU A 251 -5.32 27.08 -5.14
CA LEU A 251 -6.12 27.40 -6.34
C LEU A 251 -7.59 27.75 -6.05
N PRO A 252 -8.31 27.09 -5.11
CA PRO A 252 -9.68 27.49 -4.78
C PRO A 252 -9.77 28.90 -4.21
N LEU A 253 -8.81 29.27 -3.35
CA LEU A 253 -8.76 30.60 -2.72
C LEU A 253 -8.46 31.67 -3.77
N TRP A 254 -7.49 31.40 -4.66
CA TRP A 254 -7.14 32.31 -5.75
C TRP A 254 -8.26 32.50 -6.77
N GLN A 255 -8.99 31.43 -7.11
CA GLN A 255 -10.13 31.52 -8.04
C GLN A 255 -11.32 32.24 -7.46
N ARG A 256 -11.62 32.06 -6.15
CA ARG A 256 -12.64 32.87 -5.45
C ARG A 256 -12.30 34.36 -5.49
N ALA A 257 -11.01 34.69 -5.28
CA ALA A 257 -10.53 36.06 -5.36
C ALA A 257 -10.69 36.69 -6.77
N LYS A 258 -10.57 35.87 -7.83
CA LYS A 258 -10.68 36.32 -9.24
C LYS A 258 -12.07 36.13 -9.86
N LYS A 259 -13.11 35.77 -9.10
CA LYS A 259 -14.49 35.55 -9.60
C LYS A 259 -14.57 34.55 -10.78
N HIS A 260 -13.66 33.56 -10.85
CA HIS A 260 -13.71 32.53 -11.89
C HIS A 260 -14.91 31.58 -11.70
N THR A 261 -15.59 31.27 -12.81
CA THR A 261 -16.87 30.54 -12.85
C THR A 261 -16.78 29.04 -12.56
N ALA A 262 -15.59 28.46 -12.63
CA ALA A 262 -15.39 27.03 -12.31
C ALA A 262 -15.16 26.86 -10.79
N THR A 263 -16.24 26.83 -10.03
CA THR A 263 -16.18 26.50 -8.61
C THR A 263 -16.23 24.99 -8.42
N LEU A 264 -15.32 24.43 -7.60
CA LEU A 264 -15.48 23.05 -7.13
C LEU A 264 -16.85 22.88 -6.47
N PRO A 265 -17.60 21.81 -6.81
CA PRO A 265 -18.81 21.52 -6.07
C PRO A 265 -18.46 21.35 -4.58
N PRO A 266 -19.06 22.13 -3.66
CA PRO A 266 -18.65 22.16 -2.25
C PRO A 266 -18.63 20.77 -1.60
N LEU A 267 -19.59 19.90 -1.95
CA LEU A 267 -19.68 18.54 -1.44
C LEU A 267 -18.45 17.68 -1.78
N TRP A 268 -17.89 17.82 -2.99
CA TRP A 268 -16.68 17.08 -3.40
C TRP A 268 -15.44 17.57 -2.66
N THR A 269 -15.35 18.87 -2.41
CA THR A 269 -14.26 19.45 -1.63
C THR A 269 -14.31 18.97 -0.17
N ILE A 270 -15.51 19.00 0.44
CA ILE A 270 -15.72 18.52 1.82
C ILE A 270 -15.35 17.02 1.90
N TYR A 271 -15.79 16.24 0.93
CA TYR A 271 -15.46 14.83 0.87
C TYR A 271 -13.95 14.57 0.75
N TRP A 272 -13.26 15.30 -0.15
CA TRP A 272 -11.81 15.17 -0.28
C TRP A 272 -11.08 15.58 1.02
N LEU A 273 -11.53 16.64 1.71
CA LEU A 273 -11.00 17.02 3.02
C LEU A 273 -11.24 15.94 4.08
N ALA A 274 -12.43 15.31 4.07
CA ALA A 274 -12.71 14.21 4.99
C ALA A 274 -11.77 13.01 4.73
N LEU A 275 -11.50 12.68 3.45
CA LEU A 275 -10.53 11.65 3.09
C LEU A 275 -9.10 12.04 3.50
N LEU A 276 -8.72 13.30 3.36
CA LEU A 276 -7.42 13.80 3.81
C LEU A 276 -7.27 13.65 5.33
N LEU A 277 -8.27 14.08 6.10
CA LEU A 277 -8.26 13.91 7.56
C LEU A 277 -8.21 12.42 7.96
N TRP A 278 -9.02 11.59 7.31
CA TRP A 278 -8.96 10.14 7.54
C TRP A 278 -7.58 9.55 7.22
N THR A 279 -6.95 9.97 6.12
CA THR A 279 -5.61 9.53 5.78
C THR A 279 -4.60 9.96 6.84
N LEU A 280 -4.59 11.24 7.20
CA LEU A 280 -3.63 11.80 8.14
C LEU A 280 -3.79 11.25 9.57
N PHE A 281 -5.02 11.00 10.01
CA PHE A 281 -5.32 10.61 11.39
C PHE A 281 -5.76 9.15 11.57
N GLY A 282 -6.27 8.52 10.52
CA GLY A 282 -6.79 7.14 10.54
C GLY A 282 -5.89 6.10 9.91
N GLN A 283 -4.86 6.50 9.11
CA GLN A 283 -4.04 5.56 8.38
C GLN A 283 -2.59 5.56 8.84
N ASN A 284 -1.88 4.46 8.50
CA ASN A 284 -0.47 4.31 8.82
C ASN A 284 0.41 5.02 7.77
N PRO A 285 1.25 6.02 8.16
CA PRO A 285 2.13 6.72 7.24
C PRO A 285 3.24 5.84 6.65
N ASP A 286 3.56 4.71 7.28
CA ASP A 286 4.56 3.77 6.75
C ASP A 286 4.09 3.02 5.51
N ASN A 287 2.81 3.15 5.14
CA ASN A 287 2.21 2.51 3.98
C ASN A 287 1.71 3.54 2.96
N PRO A 288 2.52 3.90 1.95
CA PRO A 288 2.21 4.94 0.95
C PRO A 288 0.91 4.70 0.16
N ARG A 289 0.50 3.44 0.03
CA ARG A 289 -0.77 3.07 -0.61
C ARG A 289 -2.00 3.79 -0.02
N HIS A 290 -1.92 4.18 1.26
CA HIS A 290 -2.99 4.92 1.91
C HIS A 290 -3.19 6.35 1.37
N LEU A 291 -2.22 6.87 0.62
CA LEU A 291 -2.34 8.15 -0.10
C LEU A 291 -3.16 8.03 -1.40
N ALA A 292 -3.38 6.82 -1.91
CA ALA A 292 -4.00 6.63 -3.21
C ALA A 292 -5.41 7.25 -3.34
N PRO A 293 -6.34 7.12 -2.36
CA PRO A 293 -7.67 7.73 -2.48
C PRO A 293 -7.61 9.24 -2.64
N ILE A 294 -6.83 9.94 -1.78
CA ILE A 294 -6.74 11.40 -1.82
C ILE A 294 -5.99 11.89 -3.06
N THR A 295 -5.00 11.12 -3.54
CA THR A 295 -4.26 11.44 -4.76
C THR A 295 -5.16 11.32 -5.99
N LEU A 296 -5.85 10.19 -6.16
CA LEU A 296 -6.72 9.95 -7.30
C LEU A 296 -7.86 10.98 -7.37
N LEU A 297 -8.56 11.19 -6.26
CA LEU A 297 -9.62 12.20 -6.21
C LEU A 297 -9.06 13.61 -6.37
N GLY A 298 -7.90 13.89 -5.80
CA GLY A 298 -7.20 15.17 -5.94
C GLY A 298 -6.90 15.51 -7.40
N VAL A 299 -6.37 14.56 -8.16
CA VAL A 299 -6.13 14.72 -9.61
C VAL A 299 -7.42 15.02 -10.36
N VAL A 300 -8.52 14.28 -10.06
CA VAL A 300 -9.83 14.50 -10.68
C VAL A 300 -10.35 15.92 -10.38
N LEU A 301 -10.22 16.37 -9.15
CA LEU A 301 -10.72 17.70 -8.73
C LEU A 301 -9.86 18.82 -9.29
N LEU A 302 -8.53 18.69 -9.27
CA LEU A 302 -7.61 19.70 -9.81
C LEU A 302 -7.74 19.87 -11.33
N ALA A 303 -8.07 18.81 -12.04
CA ALA A 303 -8.22 18.85 -13.48
C ALA A 303 -9.23 19.91 -13.94
N GLY A 304 -10.28 20.14 -13.15
CA GLY A 304 -11.29 21.16 -13.48
C GLY A 304 -10.78 22.59 -13.47
N TRP A 305 -9.67 22.83 -12.75
CA TRP A 305 -9.09 24.18 -12.65
C TRP A 305 -8.03 24.46 -13.71
N LEU A 306 -7.65 23.44 -14.49
CA LEU A 306 -6.73 23.64 -15.58
C LEU A 306 -7.34 24.61 -16.60
N PRO A 307 -6.62 25.67 -16.99
CA PRO A 307 -7.02 26.48 -18.13
C PRO A 307 -6.98 25.58 -19.39
N ARG A 308 -7.89 25.79 -20.34
CA ARG A 308 -7.93 24.95 -21.57
C ARG A 308 -6.58 24.85 -22.28
N ARG A 309 -5.80 25.95 -22.29
CA ARG A 309 -4.43 25.96 -22.85
C ARG A 309 -3.42 25.17 -21.99
N GLY A 310 -3.71 24.92 -20.72
CA GLY A 310 -2.85 24.12 -19.82
C GLY A 310 -3.09 22.61 -19.90
N GLU A 311 -4.18 22.16 -20.49
CA GLU A 311 -4.52 20.75 -20.54
C GLU A 311 -3.50 19.92 -21.34
N TRP A 312 -3.07 20.44 -22.49
CA TRP A 312 -2.04 19.82 -23.30
C TRP A 312 -0.67 19.83 -22.60
N VAL A 313 -0.35 20.89 -21.86
CA VAL A 313 0.89 20.98 -21.07
C VAL A 313 0.91 19.89 -20.01
N VAL A 314 -0.21 19.68 -19.30
CA VAL A 314 -0.33 18.61 -18.32
C VAL A 314 -0.28 17.22 -18.97
N ALA A 315 -0.87 17.05 -20.15
CA ALA A 315 -0.78 15.80 -20.90
C ALA A 315 0.66 15.47 -21.31
N VAL A 316 1.39 16.46 -21.83
CA VAL A 316 2.82 16.31 -22.18
C VAL A 316 3.65 16.03 -20.93
N ALA A 317 3.43 16.79 -19.85
CA ALA A 317 4.12 16.55 -18.56
C ALA A 317 3.83 15.14 -18.04
N GLY A 318 2.57 14.68 -18.08
CA GLY A 318 2.19 13.32 -17.71
C GLY A 318 2.91 12.26 -18.56
N LEU A 319 3.04 12.48 -19.87
CA LEU A 319 3.78 11.57 -20.77
C LEU A 319 5.28 11.53 -20.45
N LEU A 320 5.91 12.68 -20.20
CA LEU A 320 7.32 12.76 -19.79
C LEU A 320 7.56 12.08 -18.44
N LEU A 321 6.70 12.33 -17.46
CA LEU A 321 6.77 11.69 -16.16
C LEU A 321 6.54 10.17 -16.23
N LEU A 322 5.63 9.72 -17.10
CA LEU A 322 5.45 8.30 -17.38
C LEU A 322 6.75 7.68 -17.89
N GLY A 323 7.47 8.37 -18.80
CA GLY A 323 8.79 7.95 -19.26
C GLY A 323 9.82 7.79 -18.11
N VAL A 324 9.78 8.67 -17.11
CA VAL A 324 10.64 8.58 -15.91
C VAL A 324 10.22 7.43 -14.97
N THR A 325 8.95 7.06 -14.95
CA THR A 325 8.47 5.95 -14.11
C THR A 325 8.82 4.57 -14.66
N PHE A 326 9.11 4.47 -15.96
CA PHE A 326 9.58 3.21 -16.56
C PHE A 326 10.96 2.84 -16.02
N THR A 327 11.01 1.78 -15.24
CA THR A 327 12.24 1.22 -14.67
C THR A 327 12.51 -0.17 -15.23
N LEU A 328 13.76 -0.61 -15.16
CA LEU A 328 14.10 -1.98 -15.55
C LEU A 328 13.44 -2.98 -14.59
N PRO A 329 12.89 -4.09 -15.10
CA PRO A 329 12.28 -5.14 -14.28
C PRO A 329 13.29 -5.69 -13.28
N ARG A 330 12.88 -5.71 -12.00
CA ARG A 330 13.67 -6.26 -10.90
C ARG A 330 12.74 -6.81 -9.80
N PRO A 331 13.22 -7.75 -8.97
CA PRO A 331 12.45 -8.19 -7.81
C PRO A 331 12.24 -7.04 -6.81
N PRO A 332 11.19 -7.10 -5.96
CA PRO A 332 11.00 -6.14 -4.88
C PRO A 332 12.18 -6.16 -3.89
N ALA A 333 12.40 -5.03 -3.19
CA ALA A 333 13.50 -4.87 -2.24
C ALA A 333 13.55 -6.00 -1.18
N MET A 334 12.38 -6.49 -0.75
CA MET A 334 12.25 -7.59 0.20
C MET A 334 12.92 -8.89 -0.32
N VAL A 335 12.67 -9.26 -1.56
CA VAL A 335 13.25 -10.47 -2.17
C VAL A 335 14.76 -10.31 -2.39
N GLN A 336 15.21 -9.11 -2.78
CA GLN A 336 16.64 -8.83 -2.93
C GLN A 336 17.36 -8.92 -1.58
N ALA A 337 16.78 -8.34 -0.52
CA ALA A 337 17.33 -8.37 0.84
C ALA A 337 17.36 -9.80 1.40
N ALA A 338 16.29 -10.59 1.19
CA ALA A 338 16.21 -11.97 1.62
C ALA A 338 17.35 -12.82 1.02
N ARG A 339 17.58 -12.70 -0.30
CA ARG A 339 18.66 -13.43 -0.99
C ARG A 339 20.07 -13.09 -0.46
N LEU A 340 20.31 -11.83 -0.08
CA LEU A 340 21.61 -11.47 0.52
C LEU A 340 21.66 -11.95 1.98
N ALA A 341 20.60 -11.84 2.73
CA ALA A 341 20.52 -12.29 4.11
C ALA A 341 20.79 -13.80 4.24
N GLU A 342 20.22 -14.64 3.38
CA GLU A 342 20.48 -16.08 3.37
C GLU A 342 21.95 -16.45 3.16
N LYS A 343 22.68 -15.61 2.43
CA LYS A 343 24.13 -15.83 2.16
C LYS A 343 25.05 -15.30 3.24
N SER A 344 24.57 -14.33 4.05
CA SER A 344 25.46 -13.50 4.87
C SER A 344 25.06 -13.44 6.35
N CYS A 345 23.89 -13.95 6.71
CA CYS A 345 23.34 -13.82 8.05
C CYS A 345 23.01 -15.17 8.68
N PRO A 346 23.34 -15.40 9.95
CA PRO A 346 22.90 -16.61 10.66
C PRO A 346 21.41 -16.58 11.02
N ALA A 347 20.84 -15.40 11.23
CA ALA A 347 19.44 -15.15 11.53
C ALA A 347 19.09 -13.71 11.16
N LEU A 348 17.80 -13.38 11.16
CA LEU A 348 17.29 -12.07 10.75
C LEU A 348 16.31 -11.49 11.78
N VAL A 349 16.43 -10.22 12.10
CA VAL A 349 15.45 -9.45 12.86
C VAL A 349 14.80 -8.43 11.95
N THR A 350 13.47 -8.41 11.88
CA THR A 350 12.72 -7.45 11.06
C THR A 350 11.34 -7.18 11.64
N GLN A 351 10.79 -5.99 11.36
CA GLN A 351 9.40 -5.64 11.65
C GLN A 351 8.49 -5.80 10.41
N TRP A 352 9.05 -6.14 9.25
CA TRP A 352 8.36 -6.16 7.97
C TRP A 352 8.56 -7.49 7.26
N GLY A 353 7.48 -8.09 6.76
CA GLY A 353 7.56 -9.33 6.01
C GLY A 353 8.04 -10.53 6.84
N VAL A 354 7.74 -10.55 8.13
CA VAL A 354 8.20 -11.61 9.05
C VAL A 354 7.73 -12.98 8.60
N ARG A 355 6.44 -13.12 8.28
CA ARG A 355 5.83 -14.36 7.82
C ARG A 355 6.36 -14.73 6.44
N LEU A 356 6.40 -13.76 5.54
CA LEU A 356 6.93 -13.94 4.18
C LEU A 356 8.36 -14.46 4.19
N LEU A 357 9.22 -13.91 5.05
CA LEU A 357 10.61 -14.32 5.16
C LEU A 357 10.74 -15.70 5.81
N ARG A 358 9.94 -16.02 6.83
CA ARG A 358 9.91 -17.35 7.46
C ARG A 358 9.54 -18.47 6.49
N GLU A 359 8.62 -18.18 5.57
CA GLU A 359 8.13 -19.18 4.60
C GLU A 359 9.04 -19.27 3.36
N ASN A 360 9.72 -18.18 2.98
CA ASN A 360 10.50 -18.14 1.73
C ASN A 360 12.01 -18.14 1.93
N THR A 361 12.50 -18.27 3.17
CA THR A 361 13.94 -18.37 3.47
C THR A 361 14.21 -19.48 4.47
N SER A 362 15.45 -19.97 4.51
CA SER A 362 15.93 -20.92 5.52
C SER A 362 16.35 -20.25 6.84
N LEU A 363 16.25 -18.90 6.94
CA LEU A 363 16.72 -18.14 8.08
C LEU A 363 15.77 -18.24 9.28
N GLY A 364 16.33 -18.26 10.48
CA GLY A 364 15.59 -17.96 11.70
C GLY A 364 15.20 -16.48 11.72
N VAL A 365 13.90 -16.18 11.51
CA VAL A 365 13.40 -14.79 11.46
C VAL A 365 12.70 -14.43 12.77
N THR A 366 13.24 -13.44 13.47
CA THR A 366 12.66 -12.87 14.70
C THR A 366 11.86 -11.63 14.38
N ASP A 367 10.65 -11.54 14.96
CA ASP A 367 9.80 -10.37 14.83
C ASP A 367 10.35 -9.21 15.68
N GLY A 368 10.75 -8.14 15.03
CA GLY A 368 11.34 -6.95 15.65
C GLY A 368 10.39 -6.11 16.50
N TRP A 369 9.08 -6.42 16.52
CA TRP A 369 8.13 -5.82 17.42
C TRP A 369 8.28 -6.34 18.87
N TYR A 370 8.78 -7.57 19.04
CA TYR A 370 9.07 -8.16 20.35
C TYR A 370 10.48 -7.80 20.79
N LYS A 371 10.62 -6.70 21.55
CA LYS A 371 11.92 -6.12 21.93
C LYS A 371 12.88 -7.11 22.62
N GLY A 372 12.38 -7.96 23.53
CA GLY A 372 13.20 -8.94 24.24
C GLY A 372 13.86 -9.93 23.30
N ASP A 373 13.06 -10.57 22.44
CA ASP A 373 13.53 -11.57 21.47
C ASP A 373 14.45 -10.96 20.43
N SER A 374 14.11 -9.74 19.94
CA SER A 374 14.94 -9.05 18.96
C SER A 374 16.30 -8.63 19.54
N THR A 375 16.35 -8.15 20.76
CA THR A 375 17.62 -7.81 21.44
C THR A 375 18.50 -9.05 21.62
N LEU A 376 17.89 -10.18 22.04
CA LEU A 376 18.62 -11.45 22.19
C LEU A 376 19.13 -11.96 20.84
N ALA A 377 18.34 -11.91 19.77
CA ALA A 377 18.77 -12.32 18.45
C ALA A 377 19.94 -11.46 17.93
N LEU A 378 19.85 -10.13 18.08
CA LEU A 378 20.90 -9.19 17.68
C LEU A 378 22.19 -9.40 18.47
N SER A 379 22.13 -9.68 19.78
CA SER A 379 23.31 -9.99 20.60
C SER A 379 24.01 -11.30 20.18
N ARG A 380 23.26 -12.21 19.55
CA ARG A 380 23.78 -13.46 18.97
C ARG A 380 24.27 -13.30 17.52
N GLY A 381 24.35 -12.07 17.00
CA GLY A 381 24.87 -11.79 15.67
C GLY A 381 23.84 -11.85 14.55
N ALA A 382 22.55 -11.83 14.85
CA ALA A 382 21.52 -11.74 13.81
C ALA A 382 21.66 -10.41 13.02
N CYS A 383 21.38 -10.46 11.71
CA CYS A 383 21.25 -9.27 10.87
C CYS A 383 19.93 -8.53 11.18
N ARG A 384 19.87 -7.24 10.86
CA ARG A 384 18.66 -6.44 10.99
C ARG A 384 18.20 -5.92 9.63
N LEU A 385 16.92 -6.12 9.30
CA LEU A 385 16.27 -5.58 8.12
C LEU A 385 15.29 -4.48 8.52
N SER A 386 15.38 -3.30 7.87
CA SER A 386 14.57 -2.13 8.21
C SER A 386 14.24 -1.30 6.97
N ARG A 387 13.11 -0.57 7.00
CA ARG A 387 12.76 0.46 6.01
C ARG A 387 13.57 1.75 6.18
N ARG A 388 14.18 1.94 7.35
CA ARG A 388 15.02 3.11 7.65
C ARG A 388 16.47 2.68 7.80
N ARG A 389 17.40 3.57 7.52
CA ARG A 389 18.81 3.36 7.82
C ARG A 389 18.96 3.09 9.32
N ILE A 390 19.68 2.03 9.64
CA ILE A 390 19.81 1.54 11.01
C ILE A 390 20.92 2.37 11.71
N ALA A 391 20.58 2.98 12.84
CA ALA A 391 21.57 3.73 13.62
C ALA A 391 22.58 2.78 14.29
N ALA A 392 23.82 3.25 14.47
CA ALA A 392 24.86 2.44 15.11
C ALA A 392 24.48 2.01 16.53
N SER A 393 23.72 2.84 17.25
CA SER A 393 23.20 2.53 18.60
C SER A 393 22.13 1.43 18.63
N GLU A 394 21.58 1.07 17.48
CA GLU A 394 20.55 0.02 17.36
C GLU A 394 21.15 -1.37 17.14
N MET A 395 22.47 -1.47 17.00
CA MET A 395 23.20 -2.72 16.79
C MET A 395 24.29 -2.88 17.85
N PRO A 396 24.49 -4.09 18.40
CA PRO A 396 25.46 -4.33 19.45
C PRO A 396 26.91 -4.28 18.95
N THR A 397 27.13 -4.36 17.66
CA THR A 397 28.46 -4.41 17.02
C THR A 397 28.53 -3.49 15.81
N ALA A 398 29.73 -3.21 15.32
CA ALA A 398 29.93 -2.53 14.04
C ALA A 398 29.23 -3.30 12.92
N VAL A 399 28.62 -2.58 11.98
CA VAL A 399 27.80 -3.17 10.92
C VAL A 399 28.18 -2.62 9.55
N ARG A 400 28.06 -3.48 8.55
CA ARG A 400 28.00 -3.07 7.15
C ARG A 400 26.52 -3.02 6.73
N GLN A 401 26.10 -1.91 6.13
CA GLN A 401 24.73 -1.72 5.69
C GLN A 401 24.62 -1.78 4.18
N HIS A 402 23.63 -2.52 3.68
CA HIS A 402 23.28 -2.62 2.27
C HIS A 402 21.89 -2.02 2.04
N TRP A 403 21.80 -1.17 1.00
CA TRP A 403 20.53 -0.58 0.55
C TRP A 403 19.98 -1.34 -0.64
N PHE A 404 18.71 -1.72 -0.57
CA PHE A 404 17.95 -2.30 -1.65
C PHE A 404 16.90 -1.31 -2.12
N ALA A 405 17.10 -0.80 -3.33
CA ALA A 405 16.22 0.19 -3.91
C ALA A 405 14.86 -0.41 -4.26
N PRO A 406 13.76 0.33 -4.06
CA PRO A 406 12.42 -0.09 -4.47
C PRO A 406 12.29 -0.16 -6.00
N ARG A 407 11.31 -0.91 -6.52
CA ARG A 407 10.98 -0.95 -7.96
C ARG A 407 10.52 0.42 -8.44
N PHE A 408 9.66 1.06 -7.64
CA PHE A 408 9.06 2.37 -7.89
C PHE A 408 9.24 3.28 -6.68
N ALA A 409 9.19 4.60 -6.89
CA ALA A 409 9.38 5.58 -5.82
C ALA A 409 8.37 5.46 -4.66
N ALA A 410 7.17 4.95 -4.93
CA ALA A 410 6.15 4.74 -3.91
C ALA A 410 6.23 3.40 -3.17
N GLU A 411 7.23 2.57 -3.47
CA GLU A 411 7.52 1.37 -2.69
C GLU A 411 8.56 1.68 -1.60
N PRO A 412 8.52 1.00 -0.45
CA PRO A 412 9.58 1.13 0.53
C PRO A 412 10.84 0.42 0.05
N GLY A 413 11.98 1.11 0.09
CA GLY A 413 13.28 0.48 0.04
C GLY A 413 13.65 -0.15 1.39
N LEU A 414 14.69 -0.99 1.42
CA LEU A 414 15.11 -1.71 2.61
C LEU A 414 16.61 -1.58 2.87
N TRP A 415 16.95 -1.51 4.14
CA TRP A 415 18.31 -1.56 4.66
C TRP A 415 18.55 -2.88 5.37
N LEU A 416 19.61 -3.59 5.01
CA LEU A 416 20.11 -4.76 5.72
C LEU A 416 21.43 -4.41 6.41
N ALA A 417 21.43 -4.49 7.74
CA ALA A 417 22.64 -4.35 8.55
C ALA A 417 23.19 -5.74 8.87
N ILE A 418 24.42 -6.00 8.43
CA ILE A 418 25.16 -7.24 8.65
C ILE A 418 26.22 -6.95 9.70
N PRO A 419 26.22 -7.63 10.86
CA PRO A 419 27.28 -7.50 11.86
C PRO A 419 28.66 -7.81 11.24
N SER A 420 29.63 -6.97 11.52
CA SER A 420 31.01 -7.31 11.18
C SER A 420 31.46 -8.52 11.98
N PRO A 421 32.21 -9.45 11.39
CA PRO A 421 32.78 -10.56 12.13
C PRO A 421 33.48 -10.01 13.37
N GLN A 422 33.09 -10.45 14.55
CA GLN A 422 33.89 -10.14 15.74
C GLN A 422 35.27 -10.76 15.49
N THR A 423 36.28 -9.93 15.36
CA THR A 423 37.68 -10.42 15.50
C THR A 423 37.72 -11.09 16.85
N PRO A 424 38.02 -12.41 16.92
CA PRO A 424 38.09 -13.04 18.22
C PRO A 424 39.04 -12.19 19.04
N HIS A 425 38.54 -11.68 20.17
CA HIS A 425 39.37 -11.04 21.14
C HIS A 425 40.45 -12.06 21.44
N ARG A 426 41.69 -11.81 20.93
CA ARG A 426 42.86 -12.49 21.43
C ARG A 426 42.87 -12.15 22.93
N GLU A 427 42.25 -13.03 23.73
CA GLU A 427 42.54 -13.07 25.14
C GLU A 427 44.07 -13.01 25.19
N SER A 428 44.59 -11.85 25.53
CA SER A 428 45.98 -11.71 25.87
C SER A 428 46.21 -12.58 27.08
N ASP A 429 46.66 -13.80 26.80
CA ASP A 429 47.22 -14.73 27.77
C ASP A 429 48.46 -14.06 28.39
N LYS A 430 48.23 -13.01 29.19
CA LYS A 430 49.18 -12.53 30.17
C LYS A 430 49.08 -13.54 31.32
N LYS A 431 49.57 -14.75 31.04
CA LYS A 431 50.04 -15.63 32.10
C LYS A 431 51.04 -14.84 32.92
N HIS A 432 50.58 -14.39 34.08
CA HIS A 432 51.46 -14.00 35.16
C HIS A 432 52.36 -15.21 35.47
N ARG A 433 53.55 -15.21 34.87
CA ARG A 433 54.70 -15.92 35.41
C ARG A 433 55.02 -15.27 36.76
N LYS A 434 54.34 -15.65 37.84
CA LYS A 434 54.86 -15.51 39.19
C LYS A 434 56.05 -16.42 39.31
N SER A 435 57.24 -15.85 39.19
CA SER A 435 58.47 -16.48 39.58
C SER A 435 58.46 -16.71 41.11
N THR A 436 58.27 -17.94 41.51
CA THR A 436 58.51 -18.39 42.86
C THR A 436 60.03 -18.48 43.07
N LYS A 437 60.58 -17.44 43.65
CA LYS A 437 61.91 -17.53 44.24
C LYS A 437 61.79 -18.34 45.53
N ILE A 438 62.25 -19.60 45.49
CA ILE A 438 62.58 -20.38 46.67
C ILE A 438 63.87 -19.76 47.25
N SER A 439 63.81 -19.11 48.40
CA SER A 439 64.97 -18.80 49.19
C SER A 439 65.19 -19.97 50.14
N GLN A 440 66.23 -20.75 49.88
CA GLN A 440 66.92 -21.59 50.88
C GLN A 440 67.77 -20.65 51.72
N SER A 441 67.62 -20.68 53.00
CA SER A 441 68.73 -20.37 53.98
C SER A 441 68.33 -20.93 55.35
N ASN A 442 69.17 -21.86 55.71
CA ASN A 442 69.55 -22.32 57.05
C ASN A 442 68.51 -22.42 58.19
#